data_a9f99745b13c3971c53538260e86a1f5
#
_entry.id   a9f99745b13c3971c53538260e86a1f5
#
_cell.length_a   1.000
_cell.length_b   1.000
_cell.length_c   1.000
_cell.angle_alpha   90.00
_cell.angle_beta   90.00
_cell.angle_gamma   90.00
#
_symmetry.space_group_name_H-M   'P 1'
#
loop_
_entity.id
_entity.type
_entity.pdbx_description
1 polymer ?
#
loop_
_entity_poly.entity_id
_entity_poly.type
_entity_poly.pdbx_seq_one_letter_code
_entity_poly.pdbx_strand_id
1 'polypeptide(L)'
;KKRLIFPSTSEVYGMSSDKTFKEYSTNLVVGPVTKPRWIYSISKQLLDRIIIAFGEQKKLEYTIFRPFNWIGPKIDSLKQAKLKNGRVLTIFIYNILNNKDIVLVGNGNQKRSFTYIDDGINALIKIIENKKNNLNKKIFNIGNPNNNISVKKLAKILIARYQILYPNKYKGKLVYKSEKEFYGK
;
A
#
# COMPACT_ATOMS: atom_id res chain seq x y z
N LYS A 1 16.05 -26.75 8.66
CA LYS A 1 15.46 -25.64 9.45
C LYS A 1 14.42 -24.92 8.60
N LYS A 2 13.28 -24.51 9.20
CA LYS A 2 12.24 -23.74 8.52
C LYS A 2 12.49 -22.25 8.77
N ARG A 3 12.49 -21.42 7.73
CA ARG A 3 12.59 -19.98 7.80
C ARG A 3 11.20 -19.35 7.76
N LEU A 4 10.91 -18.44 8.68
CA LEU A 4 9.69 -17.63 8.66
C LEU A 4 9.81 -16.53 7.60
N ILE A 5 8.86 -16.45 6.67
CA ILE A 5 8.73 -15.33 5.74
C ILE A 5 7.49 -14.55 6.14
N PHE A 6 7.67 -13.32 6.65
CA PHE A 6 6.59 -12.54 7.24
C PHE A 6 6.20 -11.34 6.38
N PRO A 7 4.94 -11.27 5.93
CA PRO A 7 4.39 -10.09 5.26
C PRO A 7 4.06 -9.00 6.30
N SER A 8 4.97 -8.04 6.45
CA SER A 8 4.71 -6.79 7.14
C SER A 8 4.00 -5.81 6.21
N THR A 9 4.22 -4.52 6.29
CA THR A 9 3.58 -3.50 5.46
C THR A 9 4.39 -2.21 5.45
N SER A 10 4.29 -1.42 4.38
CA SER A 10 4.81 -0.04 4.37
C SER A 10 4.11 0.88 5.37
N GLU A 11 2.91 0.52 5.84
CA GLU A 11 2.16 1.29 6.86
C GLU A 11 2.89 1.35 8.22
N VAL A 12 3.89 0.48 8.47
CA VAL A 12 4.70 0.55 9.69
C VAL A 12 5.51 1.85 9.80
N TYR A 13 5.82 2.50 8.68
CA TYR A 13 6.50 3.79 8.69
C TYR A 13 5.61 4.94 9.17
N GLY A 14 4.29 4.79 9.04
CA GLY A 14 3.29 5.69 9.59
C GLY A 14 3.43 7.13 9.12
N MET A 15 3.74 8.02 10.04
CA MET A 15 3.93 9.47 9.83
C MET A 15 5.40 9.89 9.79
N SER A 16 6.33 8.96 9.50
CA SER A 16 7.73 9.33 9.34
C SER A 16 7.90 10.44 8.30
N SER A 17 8.74 11.41 8.60
CA SER A 17 9.08 12.54 7.71
C SER A 17 10.18 12.20 6.69
N ASP A 18 10.73 10.99 6.72
CA ASP A 18 11.79 10.59 5.81
C ASP A 18 11.31 10.61 4.36
N LYS A 19 12.11 11.21 3.49
CA LYS A 19 11.83 11.22 2.03
C LYS A 19 11.93 9.85 1.41
N THR A 20 12.79 8.99 1.97
CA THR A 20 13.03 7.61 1.54
C THR A 20 13.07 6.71 2.75
N PHE A 21 12.18 5.72 2.80
CA PHE A 21 12.12 4.78 3.91
C PHE A 21 13.21 3.73 3.82
N LYS A 22 14.03 3.67 4.86
CA LYS A 22 15.09 2.68 5.02
C LYS A 22 14.67 1.64 6.05
N GLU A 23 14.88 0.35 5.74
CA GLU A 23 14.38 -0.78 6.52
C GLU A 23 14.81 -0.77 7.98
N TYR A 24 16.03 -0.33 8.25
CA TYR A 24 16.67 -0.43 9.56
C TYR A 24 16.82 0.90 10.31
N SER A 25 16.72 2.05 9.64
CA SER A 25 17.03 3.34 10.25
C SER A 25 15.88 4.35 10.25
N THR A 26 14.86 4.17 9.41
CA THR A 26 13.68 5.04 9.44
C THR A 26 12.87 4.79 10.70
N ASN A 27 12.57 5.86 11.44
CA ASN A 27 11.72 5.81 12.62
C ASN A 27 10.26 5.45 12.25
N LEU A 28 9.69 4.51 13.01
CA LEU A 28 8.31 4.05 12.83
C LEU A 28 7.37 4.91 13.69
N VAL A 29 6.81 5.96 13.11
CA VAL A 29 6.02 6.97 13.81
C VAL A 29 4.53 6.74 13.60
N VAL A 30 3.76 6.60 14.67
CA VAL A 30 2.31 6.45 14.62
C VAL A 30 1.61 7.60 15.36
N GLY A 31 0.36 7.85 15.00
CA GLY A 31 -0.42 8.94 15.59
C GLY A 31 -1.09 8.57 16.91
N PRO A 32 -2.01 9.44 17.40
CA PRO A 32 -2.65 9.29 18.69
C PRO A 32 -3.40 7.96 18.84
N VAL A 33 -3.40 7.41 20.06
CA VAL A 33 -4.05 6.14 20.41
C VAL A 33 -5.56 6.14 20.13
N THR A 34 -6.19 7.31 20.15
CA THR A 34 -7.62 7.49 19.85
C THR A 34 -7.98 7.33 18.37
N LYS A 35 -7.00 7.16 17.46
CA LYS A 35 -7.24 7.01 16.03
C LYS A 35 -7.14 5.55 15.58
N PRO A 36 -8.27 4.87 15.31
CA PRO A 36 -8.30 3.44 14.96
C PRO A 36 -7.45 3.05 13.74
N ARG A 37 -7.19 3.99 12.82
CA ARG A 37 -6.34 3.73 11.64
C ARG A 37 -4.95 3.19 11.98
N TRP A 38 -4.45 3.47 13.19
CA TRP A 38 -3.12 3.06 13.60
C TRP A 38 -3.05 1.62 14.13
N ILE A 39 -4.20 0.98 14.41
CA ILE A 39 -4.25 -0.40 14.91
C ILE A 39 -3.46 -1.34 13.99
N TYR A 40 -3.68 -1.25 12.68
CA TYR A 40 -3.00 -2.10 11.72
C TYR A 40 -1.48 -1.86 11.69
N SER A 41 -1.06 -0.60 11.63
CA SER A 41 0.37 -0.24 11.63
C SER A 41 1.08 -0.72 12.90
N ILE A 42 0.47 -0.48 14.07
CA ILE A 42 1.02 -0.88 15.37
C ILE A 42 1.09 -2.41 15.49
N SER A 43 0.05 -3.13 15.08
CA SER A 43 0.05 -4.60 15.11
C SER A 43 1.20 -5.17 14.27
N LYS A 44 1.42 -4.63 13.08
CA LYS A 44 2.52 -5.06 12.22
C LYS A 44 3.90 -4.66 12.79
N GLN A 45 4.03 -3.46 13.36
CA GLN A 45 5.26 -3.06 14.07
C GLN A 45 5.57 -3.98 15.25
N LEU A 46 4.56 -4.34 16.04
CA LEU A 46 4.72 -5.27 17.16
C LEU A 46 5.22 -6.64 16.68
N LEU A 47 4.59 -7.19 15.63
CA LEU A 47 4.99 -8.47 15.05
C LEU A 47 6.41 -8.41 14.46
N ASP A 48 6.79 -7.35 13.75
CA ASP A 48 8.16 -7.14 13.27
C ASP A 48 9.16 -7.25 14.45
N ARG A 49 8.90 -6.56 15.56
CA ARG A 49 9.77 -6.57 16.75
C ARG A 49 9.84 -7.93 17.42
N ILE A 50 8.72 -8.63 17.56
CA ILE A 50 8.65 -9.98 18.14
C ILE A 50 9.48 -10.94 17.29
N ILE A 51 9.31 -10.94 15.97
CA ILE A 51 10.06 -11.81 15.06
C ILE A 51 11.56 -11.54 15.16
N ILE A 52 11.98 -10.28 15.19
CA ILE A 52 13.38 -9.90 15.33
C ILE A 52 13.94 -10.39 16.67
N ALA A 53 13.24 -10.15 17.78
CA ALA A 53 13.66 -10.59 19.11
C ALA A 53 13.80 -12.13 19.19
N PHE A 54 12.86 -12.89 18.64
CA PHE A 54 12.97 -14.34 18.55
C PHE A 54 14.14 -14.78 17.64
N GLY A 55 14.39 -14.03 16.56
CA GLY A 55 15.55 -14.28 15.71
C GLY A 55 16.89 -14.14 16.43
N GLU A 56 16.98 -13.19 17.35
CA GLU A 56 18.18 -12.96 18.15
C GLU A 56 18.31 -13.95 19.31
N GLN A 57 17.25 -14.11 20.11
CA GLN A 57 17.28 -14.89 21.34
C GLN A 57 17.12 -16.39 21.12
N LYS A 58 16.27 -16.81 20.18
CA LYS A 58 15.88 -18.22 19.96
C LYS A 58 16.36 -18.79 18.64
N LYS A 59 17.24 -18.09 17.92
CA LYS A 59 17.79 -18.54 16.63
C LYS A 59 16.73 -18.81 15.56
N LEU A 60 15.58 -18.11 15.62
CA LEU A 60 14.56 -18.17 14.57
C LEU A 60 15.15 -17.60 13.27
N GLU A 61 15.10 -18.36 12.20
CA GLU A 61 15.41 -17.86 10.87
C GLU A 61 14.19 -17.13 10.32
N TYR A 62 14.37 -15.89 9.84
CA TYR A 62 13.26 -15.08 9.31
C TYR A 62 13.69 -14.17 8.16
N THR A 63 12.72 -13.80 7.35
CA THR A 63 12.79 -12.69 6.42
C THR A 63 11.49 -11.91 6.52
N ILE A 64 11.58 -10.61 6.75
CA ILE A 64 10.43 -9.70 6.77
C ILE A 64 10.39 -8.95 5.45
N PHE A 65 9.22 -8.82 4.84
CA PHE A 65 9.05 -7.93 3.69
C PHE A 65 7.90 -6.96 3.90
N ARG A 66 8.07 -5.72 3.42
CA ARG A 66 7.13 -4.61 3.54
C ARG A 66 6.63 -4.22 2.14
N PRO A 67 5.47 -4.72 1.70
CA PRO A 67 4.90 -4.35 0.41
C PRO A 67 4.43 -2.90 0.40
N PHE A 68 4.68 -2.20 -0.73
CA PHE A 68 4.22 -0.82 -0.99
C PHE A 68 3.11 -0.84 -2.04
N ASN A 69 1.86 -0.69 -1.58
CA ASN A 69 0.64 -0.59 -2.41
C ASN A 69 0.68 -1.48 -3.67
N TRP A 70 0.83 -2.78 -3.47
CA TRP A 70 0.74 -3.73 -4.58
C TRP A 70 -0.64 -3.64 -5.22
N ILE A 71 -0.66 -3.53 -6.54
CA ILE A 71 -1.86 -3.40 -7.35
C ILE A 71 -1.86 -4.44 -8.47
N GLY A 72 -3.03 -4.92 -8.83
CA GLY A 72 -3.17 -5.91 -9.90
C GLY A 72 -4.61 -6.42 -10.00
N PRO A 73 -4.88 -7.31 -10.96
CA PRO A 73 -6.18 -7.95 -11.10
C PRO A 73 -6.60 -8.67 -9.80
N LYS A 74 -7.90 -8.63 -9.49
CA LYS A 74 -8.51 -9.33 -8.34
C LYS A 74 -8.04 -8.86 -6.96
N ILE A 75 -7.40 -7.69 -6.85
CA ILE A 75 -6.92 -7.17 -5.57
C ILE A 75 -8.06 -6.84 -4.59
N ASP A 76 -9.15 -6.32 -5.10
CA ASP A 76 -10.40 -6.05 -4.39
C ASP A 76 -11.59 -6.42 -5.28
N SER A 77 -12.74 -6.69 -4.67
CA SER A 77 -13.99 -6.88 -5.43
C SER A 77 -14.67 -5.53 -5.72
N LEU A 78 -15.40 -5.46 -6.81
CA LEU A 78 -16.26 -4.30 -7.12
C LEU A 78 -17.35 -4.09 -6.06
N LYS A 79 -17.76 -5.16 -5.35
CA LYS A 79 -18.67 -5.07 -4.20
C LYS A 79 -18.06 -4.25 -3.06
N GLN A 80 -16.81 -4.47 -2.73
CA GLN A 80 -16.07 -3.67 -1.72
C GLN A 80 -15.95 -2.21 -2.15
N ALA A 81 -15.67 -1.95 -3.43
CA ALA A 81 -15.62 -0.59 -3.96
C ALA A 81 -16.97 0.12 -3.86
N LYS A 82 -18.09 -0.58 -4.16
CA LYS A 82 -19.46 -0.06 -3.99
C LYS A 82 -19.74 0.36 -2.55
N LEU A 83 -19.25 -0.40 -1.57
CA LEU A 83 -19.38 -0.11 -0.14
C LEU A 83 -18.35 0.91 0.38
N LYS A 84 -17.54 1.51 -0.49
CA LYS A 84 -16.45 2.44 -0.15
C LYS A 84 -15.37 1.83 0.78
N ASN A 85 -15.30 0.52 0.87
CA ASN A 85 -14.31 -0.23 1.66
C ASN A 85 -13.13 -0.75 0.82
N GLY A 86 -13.11 -0.46 -0.47
CA GLY A 86 -12.03 -0.82 -1.38
C GLY A 86 -10.84 0.15 -1.30
N ARG A 87 -9.73 -0.28 -1.87
CA ARG A 87 -8.56 0.61 -2.06
C ARG A 87 -8.89 1.72 -3.06
N VAL A 88 -8.18 2.84 -2.96
CA VAL A 88 -8.42 4.02 -3.80
C VAL A 88 -8.47 3.70 -5.29
N LEU A 89 -7.58 2.83 -5.78
CA LEU A 89 -7.56 2.38 -7.18
C LEU A 89 -8.88 1.71 -7.57
N THR A 90 -9.34 0.75 -6.77
CA THR A 90 -10.56 -0.02 -7.04
C THR A 90 -11.81 0.85 -6.96
N ILE A 91 -11.86 1.79 -6.00
CA ILE A 91 -12.94 2.76 -5.89
C ILE A 91 -13.00 3.65 -7.14
N PHE A 92 -11.87 4.14 -7.62
CA PHE A 92 -11.82 4.97 -8.82
C PHE A 92 -12.25 4.20 -10.06
N ILE A 93 -11.77 2.96 -10.26
CA ILE A 93 -12.21 2.09 -11.35
C ILE A 93 -13.72 1.86 -11.28
N TYR A 94 -14.26 1.53 -10.10
CA TYR A 94 -15.70 1.35 -9.91
C TYR A 94 -16.49 2.61 -10.30
N ASN A 95 -16.04 3.78 -9.89
CA ASN A 95 -16.70 5.05 -10.20
C ASN A 95 -16.67 5.33 -11.70
N ILE A 96 -15.54 5.11 -12.36
CA ILE A 96 -15.40 5.27 -13.81
C ILE A 96 -16.36 4.33 -14.56
N LEU A 97 -16.38 3.05 -14.20
CA LEU A 97 -17.25 2.05 -14.83
C LEU A 97 -18.74 2.34 -14.64
N ASN A 98 -19.12 3.01 -13.56
CA ASN A 98 -20.50 3.39 -13.26
C ASN A 98 -20.83 4.85 -13.57
N ASN A 99 -19.97 5.53 -14.32
CA ASN A 99 -20.11 6.93 -14.71
C ASN A 99 -20.36 7.89 -13.53
N LYS A 100 -19.68 7.64 -12.40
CA LYS A 100 -19.78 8.41 -11.16
C LYS A 100 -18.56 9.32 -11.01
N ASP A 101 -18.73 10.41 -10.27
CA ASP A 101 -17.64 11.32 -9.94
C ASP A 101 -16.55 10.63 -9.13
N ILE A 102 -15.30 11.02 -9.37
CA ILE A 102 -14.15 10.61 -8.56
C ILE A 102 -13.92 11.64 -7.47
N VAL A 103 -14.11 11.23 -6.22
CA VAL A 103 -13.89 12.08 -5.06
C VAL A 103 -12.44 12.02 -4.61
N LEU A 104 -11.80 13.18 -4.52
CA LEU A 104 -10.47 13.39 -3.98
C LEU A 104 -10.57 14.06 -2.61
N VAL A 105 -9.89 13.50 -1.61
CA VAL A 105 -9.83 14.08 -0.26
C VAL A 105 -8.74 15.15 -0.23
N GLY A 106 -9.08 16.34 0.29
CA GLY A 106 -8.22 17.51 0.23
C GLY A 106 -7.95 17.91 -1.22
N ASN A 107 -6.71 18.21 -1.54
CA ASN A 107 -6.27 18.55 -2.90
C ASN A 107 -5.83 17.32 -3.75
N GLY A 108 -5.88 16.09 -3.17
CA GLY A 108 -5.46 14.87 -3.82
C GLY A 108 -3.94 14.75 -4.06
N ASN A 109 -3.12 15.57 -3.39
CA ASN A 109 -1.66 15.59 -3.57
C ASN A 109 -0.92 14.51 -2.76
N GLN A 110 -1.61 13.80 -1.85
CA GLN A 110 -1.02 12.69 -1.12
C GLN A 110 -0.48 11.65 -2.09
N LYS A 111 0.82 11.35 -1.95
CA LYS A 111 1.53 10.41 -2.83
C LYS A 111 1.44 8.98 -2.33
N ARG A 112 1.45 8.04 -3.27
CA ARG A 112 1.54 6.60 -3.02
C ARG A 112 2.47 5.97 -4.06
N SER A 113 3.36 5.09 -3.60
CA SER A 113 4.17 4.25 -4.47
C SER A 113 3.36 3.01 -4.82
N PHE A 114 3.00 2.86 -6.08
CA PHE A 114 2.26 1.69 -6.58
C PHE A 114 3.22 0.69 -7.22
N THR A 115 3.05 -0.58 -6.87
CA THR A 115 3.86 -1.68 -7.40
C THR A 115 2.93 -2.68 -8.08
N TYR A 116 3.25 -3.09 -9.31
CA TYR A 116 2.45 -4.10 -9.99
C TYR A 116 2.64 -5.46 -9.31
N ILE A 117 1.57 -6.24 -9.25
CA ILE A 117 1.55 -7.49 -8.47
C ILE A 117 2.63 -8.48 -8.92
N ASP A 118 2.90 -8.59 -10.22
CA ASP A 118 3.89 -9.53 -10.73
C ASP A 118 5.31 -9.15 -10.27
N ASP A 119 5.64 -7.86 -10.17
CA ASP A 119 6.92 -7.40 -9.61
C ASP A 119 7.04 -7.80 -8.13
N GLY A 120 5.95 -7.64 -7.37
CA GLY A 120 5.88 -8.06 -5.98
C GLY A 120 6.03 -9.58 -5.82
N ILE A 121 5.34 -10.37 -6.65
CA ILE A 121 5.43 -11.84 -6.65
C ILE A 121 6.85 -12.29 -7.04
N ASN A 122 7.44 -11.70 -8.07
CA ASN A 122 8.81 -12.03 -8.47
C ASN A 122 9.82 -11.76 -7.34
N ALA A 123 9.66 -10.65 -6.61
CA ALA A 123 10.48 -10.38 -5.43
C ALA A 123 10.25 -11.42 -4.32
N LEU A 124 8.98 -11.82 -4.08
CA LEU A 124 8.64 -12.82 -3.07
C LEU A 124 9.20 -14.20 -3.43
N ILE A 125 9.13 -14.62 -4.70
CA ILE A 125 9.74 -15.88 -5.15
C ILE A 125 11.24 -15.87 -4.85
N LYS A 126 11.96 -14.79 -5.15
CA LYS A 126 13.39 -14.68 -4.84
C LYS A 126 13.67 -14.77 -3.33
N ILE A 127 12.78 -14.21 -2.50
CA ILE A 127 12.87 -14.33 -1.04
C ILE A 127 12.64 -15.78 -0.60
N ILE A 128 11.67 -16.48 -1.17
CA ILE A 128 11.36 -17.87 -0.84
C ILE A 128 12.52 -18.78 -1.24
N GLU A 129 12.99 -18.69 -2.47
CA GLU A 129 14.08 -19.51 -3.00
C GLU A 129 15.40 -19.32 -2.24
N ASN A 130 15.71 -18.07 -1.89
CA ASN A 130 16.94 -17.71 -1.15
C ASN A 130 18.21 -18.42 -1.68
N LYS A 131 18.39 -18.46 -3.00
CA LYS A 131 19.44 -19.21 -3.69
C LYS A 131 20.85 -18.97 -3.15
N LYS A 132 21.13 -17.75 -2.64
CA LYS A 132 22.42 -17.39 -2.06
C LYS A 132 22.49 -17.60 -0.55
N ASN A 133 21.45 -18.12 0.06
CA ASN A 133 21.31 -18.34 1.52
C ASN A 133 21.69 -17.11 2.39
N ASN A 134 21.46 -15.89 1.90
CA ASN A 134 21.86 -14.64 2.54
C ASN A 134 20.68 -13.75 2.97
N LEU A 135 19.44 -14.25 2.90
CA LEU A 135 18.23 -13.47 3.20
C LEU A 135 17.70 -13.71 4.62
N ASN A 136 18.41 -14.53 5.41
CA ASN A 136 18.07 -14.74 6.81
C ASN A 136 18.33 -13.46 7.63
N LYS A 137 17.44 -13.16 8.57
CA LYS A 137 17.46 -11.95 9.42
C LYS A 137 17.47 -10.64 8.60
N LYS A 138 16.81 -10.64 7.44
CA LYS A 138 16.72 -9.44 6.58
C LYS A 138 15.30 -8.90 6.53
N ILE A 139 15.22 -7.57 6.35
CA ILE A 139 13.99 -6.83 6.09
C ILE A 139 14.11 -6.20 4.70
N PHE A 140 13.04 -6.27 3.91
CA PHE A 140 13.01 -5.69 2.56
C PHE A 140 11.77 -4.82 2.35
N ASN A 141 11.99 -3.61 1.87
CA ASN A 141 10.94 -2.82 1.25
C ASN A 141 10.73 -3.31 -0.19
N ILE A 142 9.50 -3.71 -0.52
CA ILE A 142 9.17 -4.15 -1.88
C ILE A 142 8.19 -3.15 -2.48
N GLY A 143 8.74 -2.23 -3.27
CA GLY A 143 8.02 -1.14 -3.90
C GLY A 143 8.69 -0.67 -5.18
N ASN A 144 7.94 0.10 -6.00
CA ASN A 144 8.49 0.75 -7.18
C ASN A 144 8.71 2.25 -6.90
N PRO A 145 9.94 2.71 -6.63
CA PRO A 145 10.20 4.12 -6.31
C PRO A 145 9.89 5.06 -7.48
N ASN A 146 9.96 4.56 -8.71
CA ASN A 146 9.70 5.35 -9.92
C ASN A 146 8.19 5.57 -10.16
N ASN A 147 7.34 4.84 -9.47
CA ASN A 147 5.88 4.96 -9.56
C ASN A 147 5.25 5.57 -8.30
N ASN A 148 5.89 6.60 -7.76
CA ASN A 148 5.38 7.37 -6.64
C ASN A 148 4.57 8.56 -7.15
N ILE A 149 3.25 8.40 -7.24
CA ILE A 149 2.34 9.38 -7.83
C ILE A 149 1.28 9.87 -6.84
N SER A 150 0.75 11.07 -7.08
CA SER A 150 -0.38 11.59 -6.29
C SER A 150 -1.68 10.86 -6.62
N VAL A 151 -2.59 10.80 -5.66
CA VAL A 151 -3.94 10.24 -5.86
C VAL A 151 -4.69 10.97 -6.99
N LYS A 152 -4.50 12.29 -7.11
CA LYS A 152 -5.02 13.09 -8.23
C LYS A 152 -4.42 12.65 -9.58
N LYS A 153 -3.11 12.38 -9.65
CA LYS A 153 -2.46 11.88 -10.87
C LYS A 153 -2.98 10.49 -11.23
N LEU A 154 -3.16 9.61 -10.24
CA LEU A 154 -3.76 8.29 -10.44
C LEU A 154 -5.14 8.40 -11.09
N ALA A 155 -6.03 9.25 -10.55
CA ALA A 155 -7.36 9.47 -11.09
C ALA A 155 -7.31 9.91 -12.56
N LYS A 156 -6.47 10.90 -12.88
CA LYS A 156 -6.30 11.40 -14.25
C LYS A 156 -5.81 10.30 -15.21
N ILE A 157 -4.84 9.47 -14.79
CA ILE A 157 -4.34 8.36 -15.60
C ILE A 157 -5.47 7.36 -15.89
N LEU A 158 -6.25 6.99 -14.88
CA LEU A 158 -7.34 6.03 -15.05
C LEU A 158 -8.42 6.56 -16.00
N ILE A 159 -8.81 7.82 -15.84
CA ILE A 159 -9.79 8.47 -16.74
C ILE A 159 -9.26 8.47 -18.17
N ALA A 160 -8.03 8.94 -18.38
CA ALA A 160 -7.44 9.02 -19.72
C ALA A 160 -7.37 7.64 -20.40
N ARG A 161 -6.93 6.61 -19.66
CA ARG A 161 -6.87 5.24 -20.18
C ARG A 161 -8.24 4.67 -20.50
N TYR A 162 -9.23 4.93 -19.64
CA TYR A 162 -10.59 4.50 -19.91
C TYR A 162 -11.19 5.18 -21.13
N GLN A 163 -10.96 6.48 -21.33
CA GLN A 163 -11.45 7.23 -22.48
C GLN A 163 -10.81 6.80 -23.80
N ILE A 164 -9.55 6.34 -23.78
CA ILE A 164 -8.90 5.74 -24.95
C ILE A 164 -9.60 4.43 -25.35
N LEU A 165 -9.94 3.59 -24.38
CA LEU A 165 -10.59 2.30 -24.64
C LEU A 165 -12.09 2.44 -24.96
N TYR A 166 -12.74 3.44 -24.37
CA TYR A 166 -14.19 3.68 -24.47
C TYR A 166 -14.46 5.17 -24.66
N PRO A 167 -14.29 5.72 -25.89
CA PRO A 167 -14.50 7.13 -26.15
C PRO A 167 -15.89 7.62 -25.71
N ASN A 168 -15.93 8.78 -25.05
CA ASN A 168 -17.16 9.45 -24.61
C ASN A 168 -18.04 8.67 -23.62
N LYS A 169 -17.59 7.53 -23.07
CA LYS A 169 -18.36 6.74 -22.11
C LYS A 169 -18.33 7.30 -20.69
N TYR A 170 -17.22 7.93 -20.28
CA TYR A 170 -17.11 8.52 -18.96
C TYR A 170 -17.35 10.02 -18.98
N LYS A 171 -18.36 10.48 -18.21
CA LYS A 171 -18.79 11.88 -18.07
C LYS A 171 -18.65 12.42 -16.64
N GLY A 172 -18.17 11.59 -15.70
CA GLY A 172 -17.96 12.00 -14.32
C GLY A 172 -16.81 13.01 -14.18
N LYS A 173 -16.79 13.71 -13.06
CA LYS A 173 -15.86 14.78 -12.74
C LYS A 173 -14.92 14.41 -11.59
N LEU A 174 -13.82 15.14 -11.46
CA LEU A 174 -13.02 15.14 -10.22
C LEU A 174 -13.66 16.12 -9.23
N VAL A 175 -14.10 15.61 -8.09
CA VAL A 175 -14.73 16.38 -7.02
C VAL A 175 -13.78 16.37 -5.82
N TYR A 176 -13.54 17.56 -5.25
CA TYR A 176 -12.68 17.74 -4.08
C TYR A 176 -13.55 17.87 -2.84
N LYS A 177 -13.20 17.12 -1.79
CA LYS A 177 -13.86 17.21 -0.47
C LYS A 177 -12.82 17.35 0.62
N SER A 178 -13.11 18.15 1.62
CA SER A 178 -12.30 18.18 2.84
C SER A 178 -12.32 16.81 3.56
N GLU A 179 -11.35 16.57 4.44
CA GLU A 179 -11.35 15.35 5.27
C GLU A 179 -12.62 15.25 6.11
N LYS A 180 -13.08 16.39 6.66
CA LYS A 180 -14.32 16.47 7.44
C LYS A 180 -15.55 16.06 6.63
N GLU A 181 -15.69 16.57 5.42
CA GLU A 181 -16.82 16.22 4.53
C GLU A 181 -16.78 14.77 4.05
N PHE A 182 -15.58 14.21 3.89
CA PHE A 182 -15.42 12.84 3.38
C PHE A 182 -15.59 11.78 4.46
N TYR A 183 -15.03 12.02 5.66
CA TYR A 183 -15.06 11.05 6.76
C TYR A 183 -16.14 11.35 7.81
N GLY A 184 -16.85 12.49 7.71
CA GLY A 184 -17.93 12.82 8.65
C GLY A 184 -17.46 13.18 10.07
N LYS A 185 -16.21 13.67 10.23
CA LYS A 185 -15.62 13.99 11.55
C LYS A 185 -15.02 15.38 11.57
#